data_6de81b66913048ac7b960192fff9fc53
#
_entry.id   6de81b66913048ac7b960192fff9fc53
#
_cell.length_a   1.000
_cell.length_b   1.000
_cell.length_c   1.000
_cell.angle_alpha   90.00
_cell.angle_beta   90.00
_cell.angle_gamma   90.00
#
_symmetry.space_group_name_H-M   'P 1'
#
loop_
_entity.id
_entity.type
_entity.pdbx_description
1 polymer ?
#
loop_
_entity_poly.entity_id
_entity_poly.type
_entity_poly.pdbx_seq_one_letter_code
_entity_poly.pdbx_strand_id
1 'polypeptide(L)'
;VCQIVAKFPPSISRMLGGMMIEMIQNADLSILHAIQGTASPALDTFMVGFTTLGEFGALWALLAVSMIASGKHRSYGFAILAAIALVVVFGEIGLKHLIARPRPFLLDPSLATTLIDLPSSYSCPSGHTASSFAAATVLCLAPLAHRWLKPVAVGTACIIGFSRLYLCVHNPTDVLFGAVLGIACGVAAVAIVRKIAEALQNRKAQA
;
A
#
# COMPACT_ATOMS: atom_id res chain seq x y z
N VAL A 1 -7.36 -13.99 -18.33
CA VAL A 1 -8.29 -14.75 -17.48
C VAL A 1 -9.71 -14.23 -17.68
N CYS A 2 -9.96 -12.92 -17.63
CA CYS A 2 -11.31 -12.35 -17.80
C CYS A 2 -11.98 -12.67 -19.17
N GLN A 3 -11.21 -12.75 -20.26
CA GLN A 3 -11.72 -13.09 -21.60
C GLN A 3 -12.03 -14.59 -21.80
N ILE A 4 -11.43 -15.47 -21.00
CA ILE A 4 -11.68 -16.91 -21.08
C ILE A 4 -13.01 -17.24 -20.35
N VAL A 5 -13.25 -16.63 -19.20
CA VAL A 5 -14.47 -16.85 -18.40
C VAL A 5 -15.74 -16.38 -19.12
N ALA A 6 -15.64 -15.32 -19.93
CA ALA A 6 -16.77 -14.78 -20.68
C ALA A 6 -17.31 -15.70 -21.81
N LYS A 7 -16.60 -16.79 -22.15
CA LYS A 7 -17.03 -17.77 -23.16
C LYS A 7 -17.95 -18.88 -22.63
N PHE A 8 -18.17 -18.95 -21.32
CA PHE A 8 -18.99 -19.99 -20.70
C PHE A 8 -20.41 -19.47 -20.35
N PRO A 9 -21.41 -20.36 -20.26
CA PRO A 9 -22.74 -20.01 -19.76
C PRO A 9 -22.67 -19.29 -18.40
N PRO A 10 -23.60 -18.37 -18.07
CA PRO A 10 -23.56 -17.57 -16.82
C PRO A 10 -23.51 -18.39 -15.52
N SER A 11 -24.01 -19.63 -15.52
CA SER A 11 -23.90 -20.55 -14.38
C SER A 11 -22.49 -21.07 -14.21
N ILE A 12 -21.83 -21.47 -15.30
CA ILE A 12 -20.45 -21.99 -15.26
C ILE A 12 -19.45 -20.85 -14.99
N SER A 13 -19.65 -19.67 -15.56
CA SER A 13 -18.78 -18.51 -15.28
C SER A 13 -18.84 -18.06 -13.82
N ARG A 14 -20.04 -18.10 -13.19
CA ARG A 14 -20.18 -17.84 -11.74
C ARG A 14 -19.52 -18.91 -10.88
N MET A 15 -19.67 -20.18 -11.24
CA MET A 15 -19.06 -21.30 -10.52
C MET A 15 -17.51 -21.25 -10.61
N LEU A 16 -16.97 -21.02 -11.82
CA LEU A 16 -15.53 -20.85 -12.01
C LEU A 16 -14.98 -19.62 -11.28
N GLY A 17 -15.73 -18.52 -11.28
CA GLY A 17 -15.37 -17.32 -10.52
C GLY A 17 -15.32 -17.58 -9.02
N GLY A 18 -16.31 -18.29 -8.47
CA GLY A 18 -16.34 -18.71 -7.05
C GLY A 18 -15.16 -19.60 -6.69
N MET A 19 -14.90 -20.65 -7.48
CA MET A 19 -13.75 -21.55 -7.27
C MET A 19 -12.40 -20.82 -7.30
N MET A 20 -12.22 -19.87 -8.22
CA MET A 20 -10.98 -19.07 -8.29
C MET A 20 -10.80 -18.19 -7.04
N ILE A 21 -11.88 -17.57 -6.54
CA ILE A 21 -11.83 -16.76 -5.33
C ILE A 21 -11.48 -17.62 -4.11
N GLU A 22 -12.07 -18.80 -3.99
CA GLU A 22 -11.76 -19.76 -2.92
C GLU A 22 -10.30 -20.25 -3.01
N MET A 23 -9.79 -20.56 -4.19
CA MET A 23 -8.40 -20.95 -4.37
C MET A 23 -7.43 -19.85 -3.95
N ILE A 24 -7.69 -18.60 -4.32
CA ILE A 24 -6.87 -17.44 -3.92
C ILE A 24 -6.95 -17.26 -2.39
N GLN A 25 -8.14 -17.35 -1.81
CA GLN A 25 -8.32 -17.19 -0.39
C GLN A 25 -7.60 -18.29 0.41
N ASN A 26 -7.68 -19.54 -0.02
CA ASN A 26 -6.99 -20.66 0.62
C ASN A 26 -5.46 -20.54 0.49
N ALA A 27 -4.95 -20.07 -0.66
CA ALA A 27 -3.53 -19.77 -0.84
C ALA A 27 -3.07 -18.64 0.09
N ASP A 28 -3.83 -17.55 0.17
CA ASP A 28 -3.56 -16.44 1.08
C ASP A 28 -3.49 -16.90 2.54
N LEU A 29 -4.47 -17.67 3.02
CA LEU A 29 -4.49 -18.20 4.39
C LEU A 29 -3.32 -19.15 4.66
N SER A 30 -2.99 -20.02 3.71
CA SER A 30 -1.85 -20.95 3.83
C SER A 30 -0.52 -20.20 4.00
N ILE A 31 -0.32 -19.10 3.25
CA ILE A 31 0.85 -18.24 3.39
C ILE A 31 0.89 -17.58 4.77
N LEU A 32 -0.26 -17.09 5.27
CA LEU A 32 -0.33 -16.45 6.58
C LEU A 32 -0.01 -17.44 7.71
N HIS A 33 -0.50 -18.69 7.65
CA HIS A 33 -0.15 -19.73 8.61
C HIS A 33 1.35 -20.05 8.58
N ALA A 34 1.95 -20.12 7.39
CA ALA A 34 3.39 -20.34 7.25
C ALA A 34 4.19 -19.18 7.89
N ILE A 35 3.76 -17.93 7.70
CA ILE A 35 4.38 -16.77 8.33
C ILE A 35 4.22 -16.83 9.86
N GLN A 36 3.03 -17.15 10.38
CA GLN A 36 2.79 -17.29 11.81
C GLN A 36 3.67 -18.37 12.47
N GLY A 37 3.98 -19.43 11.74
CA GLY A 37 4.94 -20.46 12.19
C GLY A 37 6.35 -19.93 12.46
N THR A 38 6.69 -18.72 12.02
CA THR A 38 8.00 -18.07 12.29
C THR A 38 7.96 -17.07 13.45
N ALA A 39 6.82 -16.95 14.15
CA ALA A 39 6.63 -15.94 15.19
C ALA A 39 7.63 -16.13 16.36
N SER A 40 8.13 -14.99 16.85
CA SER A 40 9.01 -14.94 18.00
C SER A 40 8.93 -13.56 18.67
N PRO A 41 9.19 -13.43 19.98
CA PRO A 41 9.09 -12.14 20.69
C PRO A 41 9.93 -11.02 20.08
N ALA A 42 11.11 -11.34 19.55
CA ALA A 42 11.97 -10.37 18.89
C ALA A 42 11.36 -9.89 17.56
N LEU A 43 10.80 -10.82 16.78
CA LEU A 43 10.16 -10.50 15.51
C LEU A 43 8.83 -9.76 15.72
N ASP A 44 8.07 -10.12 16.77
CA ASP A 44 6.85 -9.42 17.18
C ASP A 44 7.13 -7.94 17.44
N THR A 45 8.14 -7.66 18.30
CA THR A 45 8.54 -6.27 18.61
C THR A 45 8.96 -5.51 17.36
N PHE A 46 9.76 -6.14 16.50
CA PHE A 46 10.22 -5.55 15.25
C PHE A 46 9.05 -5.23 14.30
N MET A 47 8.13 -6.17 14.09
CA MET A 47 7.00 -6.01 13.17
C MET A 47 5.96 -5.01 13.69
N VAL A 48 5.70 -4.99 15.01
CA VAL A 48 4.87 -3.97 15.64
C VAL A 48 5.50 -2.58 15.47
N GLY A 49 6.82 -2.44 15.66
CA GLY A 49 7.52 -1.18 15.43
C GLY A 49 7.36 -0.67 13.99
N PHE A 50 7.58 -1.54 13.00
CA PHE A 50 7.44 -1.15 11.59
C PHE A 50 5.99 -0.86 11.17
N THR A 51 5.01 -1.60 11.69
CA THR A 51 3.60 -1.31 11.39
C THR A 51 3.18 0.04 11.96
N THR A 52 3.63 0.39 13.17
CA THR A 52 3.37 1.70 13.80
C THR A 52 3.97 2.85 12.99
N LEU A 53 5.19 2.69 12.47
CA LEU A 53 5.80 3.69 11.57
C LEU A 53 4.97 3.91 10.29
N GLY A 54 4.29 2.87 9.82
CA GLY A 54 3.43 2.93 8.62
C GLY A 54 2.04 3.49 8.90
N GLU A 55 1.65 3.72 10.16
CA GLU A 55 0.31 4.13 10.53
C GLU A 55 -0.04 5.50 9.95
N PHE A 56 -1.21 5.59 9.29
CA PHE A 56 -1.66 6.79 8.55
C PHE A 56 -0.63 7.38 7.57
N GLY A 57 0.42 6.62 7.21
CA GLY A 57 1.52 7.13 6.40
C GLY A 57 2.40 8.17 7.11
N ALA A 58 2.38 8.20 8.45
CA ALA A 58 3.01 9.25 9.27
C ALA A 58 4.52 9.40 8.98
N LEU A 59 5.26 8.30 8.88
CA LEU A 59 6.68 8.32 8.50
C LEU A 59 6.91 9.11 7.21
N TRP A 60 6.10 8.81 6.20
CA TRP A 60 6.23 9.41 4.86
C TRP A 60 5.76 10.86 4.82
N ALA A 61 4.72 11.18 5.61
CA ALA A 61 4.25 12.57 5.76
C ALA A 61 5.30 13.44 6.45
N LEU A 62 5.94 12.94 7.51
CA LEU A 62 7.05 13.65 8.19
C LEU A 62 8.24 13.86 7.25
N LEU A 63 8.61 12.85 6.47
CA LEU A 63 9.65 12.98 5.45
C LEU A 63 9.27 14.02 4.38
N ALA A 64 8.03 14.02 3.91
CA ALA A 64 7.54 15.01 2.96
C ALA A 64 7.63 16.44 3.50
N VAL A 65 7.20 16.66 4.75
CA VAL A 65 7.30 17.95 5.42
C VAL A 65 8.76 18.39 5.54
N SER A 66 9.67 17.50 5.93
CA SER A 66 11.11 17.76 5.98
C SER A 66 11.67 18.16 4.62
N MET A 67 11.29 17.48 3.53
CA MET A 67 11.69 17.82 2.16
C MET A 67 11.16 19.20 1.73
N ILE A 68 9.94 19.55 2.10
CA ILE A 68 9.33 20.85 1.83
C ILE A 68 10.06 21.95 2.60
N ALA A 69 10.34 21.75 3.88
CA ALA A 69 11.00 22.71 4.76
C ALA A 69 12.46 22.97 4.33
N SER A 70 13.19 21.93 3.90
CA SER A 70 14.57 22.07 3.41
C SER A 70 14.68 22.84 2.10
N GLY A 71 13.62 23.02 1.35
CA GLY A 71 13.59 23.73 0.07
C GLY A 71 14.19 22.97 -1.12
N LYS A 72 15.19 22.11 -0.90
CA LYS A 72 15.98 21.45 -1.95
C LYS A 72 15.17 20.49 -2.84
N HIS A 73 14.20 19.76 -2.25
CA HIS A 73 13.36 18.78 -2.95
C HIS A 73 11.86 19.04 -2.71
N ARG A 74 11.50 20.32 -2.58
CA ARG A 74 10.17 20.76 -2.18
C ARG A 74 9.03 20.18 -3.02
N SER A 75 9.20 20.11 -4.35
CA SER A 75 8.21 19.54 -5.26
C SER A 75 7.94 18.04 -5.00
N TYR A 76 8.99 17.30 -4.64
CA TYR A 76 8.82 15.87 -4.31
C TYR A 76 8.19 15.67 -2.93
N GLY A 77 8.43 16.57 -1.97
CA GLY A 77 7.68 16.57 -0.72
C GLY A 77 6.18 16.77 -0.96
N PHE A 78 5.78 17.72 -1.80
CA PHE A 78 4.39 17.89 -2.22
C PHE A 78 3.86 16.66 -2.98
N ALA A 79 4.70 16.02 -3.81
CA ALA A 79 4.31 14.81 -4.53
C ALA A 79 4.06 13.62 -3.58
N ILE A 80 4.83 13.47 -2.48
CA ILE A 80 4.56 12.44 -1.46
C ILE A 80 3.20 12.69 -0.79
N LEU A 81 2.90 13.93 -0.37
CA LEU A 81 1.61 14.26 0.24
C LEU A 81 0.44 14.02 -0.73
N ALA A 82 0.61 14.42 -2.00
CA ALA A 82 -0.38 14.18 -3.04
C ALA A 82 -0.58 12.68 -3.29
N ALA A 83 0.50 11.88 -3.30
CA ALA A 83 0.43 10.44 -3.48
C ALA A 83 -0.32 9.75 -2.33
N ILE A 84 -0.07 10.15 -1.08
CA ILE A 84 -0.82 9.66 0.09
C ILE A 84 -2.30 10.04 -0.02
N ALA A 85 -2.61 11.28 -0.41
CA ALA A 85 -4.00 11.72 -0.62
C ALA A 85 -4.70 10.89 -1.70
N LEU A 86 -4.04 10.59 -2.82
CA LEU A 86 -4.57 9.72 -3.87
C LEU A 86 -4.83 8.30 -3.34
N VAL A 87 -3.92 7.75 -2.52
CA VAL A 87 -4.13 6.43 -1.87
C VAL A 87 -5.34 6.46 -0.95
N VAL A 88 -5.54 7.52 -0.17
CA VAL A 88 -6.73 7.66 0.68
C VAL A 88 -8.01 7.70 -0.17
N VAL A 89 -8.05 8.54 -1.20
CA VAL A 89 -9.24 8.69 -2.04
C VAL A 89 -9.56 7.41 -2.81
N PHE A 90 -8.60 6.85 -3.53
CA PHE A 90 -8.83 5.67 -4.37
C PHE A 90 -8.80 4.36 -3.58
N GLY A 91 -7.91 4.23 -2.58
CA GLY A 91 -7.75 3.01 -1.78
C GLY A 91 -8.76 2.93 -0.65
N GLU A 92 -8.69 3.85 0.32
CA GLU A 92 -9.49 3.76 1.55
C GLU A 92 -10.98 4.09 1.32
N ILE A 93 -11.26 5.18 0.61
CA ILE A 93 -12.65 5.63 0.39
C ILE A 93 -13.30 4.87 -0.78
N GLY A 94 -12.56 4.66 -1.87
CA GLY A 94 -13.09 4.02 -3.09
C GLY A 94 -13.04 2.50 -3.05
N LEU A 95 -11.88 1.94 -3.40
CA LEU A 95 -11.72 0.51 -3.65
C LEU A 95 -12.02 -0.37 -2.44
N LYS A 96 -11.70 0.07 -1.24
CA LYS A 96 -11.92 -0.68 -0.01
C LYS A 96 -13.39 -0.99 0.23
N HIS A 97 -14.27 -0.02 -0.04
CA HIS A 97 -15.72 -0.18 0.07
C HIS A 97 -16.32 -0.94 -1.14
N LEU A 98 -15.73 -0.76 -2.33
CA LEU A 98 -16.18 -1.46 -3.53
C LEU A 98 -15.85 -2.97 -3.47
N ILE A 99 -14.65 -3.34 -2.99
CA ILE A 99 -14.22 -4.74 -2.89
C ILE A 99 -14.81 -5.40 -1.65
N ALA A 100 -14.92 -4.68 -0.54
CA ALA A 100 -15.50 -5.09 0.74
C ALA A 100 -14.98 -6.45 1.24
N ARG A 101 -13.68 -6.76 1.02
CA ARG A 101 -13.08 -8.04 1.39
C ARG A 101 -12.96 -8.18 2.92
N PRO A 102 -13.39 -9.31 3.50
CA PRO A 102 -13.18 -9.57 4.92
C PRO A 102 -11.68 -9.74 5.23
N ARG A 103 -11.30 -9.46 6.47
CA ARG A 103 -9.91 -9.65 6.93
C ARG A 103 -9.63 -11.12 7.25
N PRO A 104 -8.35 -11.55 7.19
CA PRO A 104 -7.96 -12.94 7.45
C PRO A 104 -8.49 -13.48 8.77
N PHE A 105 -8.35 -12.73 9.87
CA PHE A 105 -8.79 -13.14 11.20
C PHE A 105 -10.32 -13.26 11.36
N LEU A 106 -11.13 -12.72 10.44
CA LEU A 106 -12.58 -12.92 10.38
C LEU A 106 -12.94 -14.23 9.66
N LEU A 107 -12.05 -14.70 8.77
CA LEU A 107 -12.23 -15.95 8.03
C LEU A 107 -11.65 -17.14 8.80
N ASP A 108 -10.53 -16.91 9.47
CA ASP A 108 -9.85 -17.86 10.34
C ASP A 108 -9.47 -17.20 11.67
N PRO A 109 -10.28 -17.39 12.73
CA PRO A 109 -10.02 -16.79 14.05
C PRO A 109 -8.67 -17.19 14.69
N SER A 110 -8.05 -18.30 14.25
CA SER A 110 -6.74 -18.72 14.76
C SER A 110 -5.61 -17.76 14.35
N LEU A 111 -5.85 -16.93 13.33
CA LEU A 111 -4.95 -15.89 12.87
C LEU A 111 -5.13 -14.55 13.62
N ALA A 112 -6.03 -14.45 14.59
CA ALA A 112 -6.23 -13.21 15.34
C ALA A 112 -5.03 -12.92 16.23
N THR A 113 -4.35 -11.79 15.97
CA THR A 113 -3.23 -11.33 16.80
C THR A 113 -3.70 -10.52 18.00
N THR A 114 -2.95 -10.60 19.11
CA THR A 114 -3.11 -9.74 20.29
C THR A 114 -2.04 -8.65 20.36
N LEU A 115 -1.15 -8.57 19.37
CA LEU A 115 -0.02 -7.65 19.34
C LEU A 115 -0.42 -6.21 19.00
N ILE A 116 -1.55 -6.04 18.30
CA ILE A 116 -2.11 -4.73 17.93
C ILE A 116 -3.64 -4.79 17.99
N ASP A 117 -4.28 -3.62 18.06
CA ASP A 117 -5.73 -3.53 17.91
C ASP A 117 -6.16 -3.99 16.51
N LEU A 118 -7.16 -4.87 16.46
CA LEU A 118 -7.65 -5.40 15.20
C LEU A 118 -8.45 -4.34 14.43
N PRO A 119 -8.06 -4.03 13.18
CA PRO A 119 -8.75 -3.02 12.41
C PRO A 119 -10.18 -3.44 12.05
N SER A 120 -11.15 -2.53 12.16
CA SER A 120 -12.57 -2.77 11.85
C SER A 120 -12.93 -2.57 10.37
N SER A 121 -12.06 -1.92 9.57
CA SER A 121 -12.31 -1.67 8.14
C SER A 121 -12.03 -2.89 7.27
N TYR A 122 -12.52 -2.87 6.01
CA TYR A 122 -12.24 -3.93 5.02
C TYR A 122 -10.74 -4.15 4.75
N SER A 123 -10.41 -5.34 4.20
CA SER A 123 -9.03 -5.79 4.04
C SER A 123 -8.34 -5.24 2.79
N CYS A 124 -8.98 -5.26 1.63
CA CYS A 124 -8.36 -4.95 0.33
C CYS A 124 -8.75 -3.54 -0.18
N PRO A 125 -7.78 -2.74 -0.61
CA PRO A 125 -6.33 -2.89 -0.57
C PRO A 125 -5.72 -2.54 0.80
N SER A 126 -4.44 -2.97 1.04
CA SER A 126 -3.70 -2.58 2.23
C SER A 126 -3.24 -1.12 2.16
N GLY A 127 -3.81 -0.27 3.02
CA GLY A 127 -3.50 1.17 3.07
C GLY A 127 -2.06 1.46 3.50
N HIS A 128 -1.52 0.73 4.49
CA HIS A 128 -0.13 0.84 4.92
C HIS A 128 0.84 0.55 3.77
N THR A 129 0.58 -0.53 3.03
CA THR A 129 1.38 -0.90 1.87
C THR A 129 1.25 0.13 0.76
N ALA A 130 0.04 0.56 0.44
CA ALA A 130 -0.21 1.51 -0.63
C ALA A 130 0.46 2.88 -0.36
N SER A 131 0.32 3.44 0.84
CA SER A 131 0.98 4.70 1.21
C SER A 131 2.51 4.59 1.19
N SER A 132 3.05 3.46 1.66
CA SER A 132 4.49 3.24 1.69
C SER A 132 5.07 3.09 0.28
N PHE A 133 4.46 2.29 -0.59
CA PHE A 133 4.91 2.17 -1.98
C PHE A 133 4.70 3.45 -2.79
N ALA A 134 3.65 4.24 -2.49
CA ALA A 134 3.45 5.54 -3.12
C ALA A 134 4.59 6.50 -2.80
N ALA A 135 4.95 6.64 -1.53
CA ALA A 135 6.07 7.49 -1.11
C ALA A 135 7.41 6.98 -1.63
N ALA A 136 7.69 5.67 -1.54
CA ALA A 136 8.90 5.06 -2.08
C ALA A 136 9.04 5.31 -3.60
N THR A 137 7.95 5.21 -4.35
CA THR A 137 7.94 5.52 -5.79
C THR A 137 8.31 6.98 -6.07
N VAL A 138 7.73 7.93 -5.33
CA VAL A 138 8.10 9.35 -5.45
C VAL A 138 9.59 9.57 -5.17
N LEU A 139 10.14 8.93 -4.12
CA LEU A 139 11.56 9.02 -3.78
C LEU A 139 12.46 8.39 -4.85
N CYS A 140 12.04 7.28 -5.46
CA CYS A 140 12.76 6.66 -6.58
C CYS A 140 12.83 7.57 -7.81
N LEU A 141 11.79 8.36 -8.07
CA LEU A 141 11.70 9.33 -9.17
C LEU A 141 12.39 10.66 -8.86
N ALA A 142 12.68 10.95 -7.58
CA ALA A 142 13.35 12.17 -7.15
C ALA A 142 14.87 12.14 -7.49
N PRO A 143 15.47 13.28 -7.88
CA PRO A 143 16.90 13.41 -8.11
C PRO A 143 17.64 13.56 -6.77
N LEU A 144 17.61 12.54 -5.93
CA LEU A 144 18.25 12.55 -4.62
C LEU A 144 19.77 12.54 -4.73
N ALA A 145 20.44 13.34 -3.91
CA ALA A 145 21.91 13.41 -3.86
C ALA A 145 22.52 12.07 -3.44
N HIS A 146 21.86 11.38 -2.51
CA HIS A 146 22.29 10.07 -2.02
C HIS A 146 21.43 8.95 -2.63
N ARG A 147 21.96 8.25 -3.62
CA ARG A 147 21.25 7.19 -4.36
C ARG A 147 20.82 6.00 -3.48
N TRP A 148 21.52 5.76 -2.36
CA TRP A 148 21.17 4.69 -1.40
C TRP A 148 19.84 4.92 -0.69
N LEU A 149 19.32 6.16 -0.64
CA LEU A 149 18.01 6.46 -0.08
C LEU A 149 16.86 5.77 -0.83
N LYS A 150 17.04 5.52 -2.12
CA LYS A 150 16.01 4.84 -2.95
C LYS A 150 15.79 3.39 -2.52
N PRO A 151 16.81 2.52 -2.47
CA PRO A 151 16.62 1.14 -1.98
C PRO A 151 16.19 1.10 -0.51
N VAL A 152 16.62 2.03 0.33
CA VAL A 152 16.14 2.12 1.71
C VAL A 152 14.64 2.42 1.76
N ALA A 153 14.14 3.35 0.96
CA ALA A 153 12.71 3.66 0.91
C ALA A 153 11.89 2.45 0.44
N VAL A 154 12.35 1.74 -0.60
CA VAL A 154 11.69 0.52 -1.08
C VAL A 154 11.75 -0.59 -0.03
N GLY A 155 12.91 -0.82 0.60
CA GLY A 155 13.06 -1.81 1.67
C GLY A 155 12.14 -1.53 2.85
N THR A 156 12.04 -0.25 3.28
CA THR A 156 11.10 0.17 4.34
C THR A 156 9.65 -0.10 3.93
N ALA A 157 9.25 0.22 2.70
CA ALA A 157 7.90 -0.07 2.20
C ALA A 157 7.61 -1.58 2.17
N CYS A 158 8.59 -2.41 1.77
CA CYS A 158 8.47 -3.86 1.81
C CYS A 158 8.31 -4.40 3.24
N ILE A 159 9.10 -3.90 4.19
CA ILE A 159 9.01 -4.34 5.60
C ILE A 159 7.67 -3.92 6.21
N ILE A 160 7.19 -2.68 5.95
CA ILE A 160 5.86 -2.24 6.39
C ILE A 160 4.77 -3.11 5.76
N GLY A 161 4.85 -3.42 4.46
CA GLY A 161 3.92 -4.34 3.80
C GLY A 161 3.94 -5.74 4.40
N PHE A 162 5.14 -6.29 4.67
CA PHE A 162 5.30 -7.60 5.28
C PHE A 162 4.79 -7.63 6.72
N SER A 163 4.96 -6.56 7.50
CA SER A 163 4.42 -6.49 8.86
C SER A 163 2.90 -6.70 8.91
N ARG A 164 2.18 -6.31 7.83
CA ARG A 164 0.72 -6.51 7.75
C ARG A 164 0.34 -7.98 7.56
N LEU A 165 1.21 -8.75 6.88
CA LEU A 165 1.06 -10.21 6.74
C LEU A 165 1.41 -10.90 8.04
N TYR A 166 2.54 -10.52 8.64
CA TYR A 166 2.99 -11.07 9.91
C TYR A 166 1.96 -10.92 11.03
N LEU A 167 1.30 -9.76 11.09
CA LEU A 167 0.24 -9.47 12.05
C LEU A 167 -1.15 -10.02 11.62
N CYS A 168 -1.22 -10.76 10.52
CA CYS A 168 -2.45 -11.38 9.97
C CYS A 168 -3.63 -10.43 9.81
N VAL A 169 -3.39 -9.14 9.57
CA VAL A 169 -4.44 -8.14 9.37
C VAL A 169 -4.76 -7.88 7.90
N HIS A 170 -3.94 -8.38 6.98
CA HIS A 170 -4.13 -8.36 5.52
C HIS A 170 -3.74 -9.69 4.89
N ASN A 171 -4.42 -10.04 3.80
CA ASN A 171 -4.00 -11.15 2.94
C ASN A 171 -2.80 -10.76 2.07
N PRO A 172 -1.96 -11.72 1.62
CA PRO A 172 -0.90 -11.48 0.64
C PRO A 172 -1.35 -10.72 -0.60
N THR A 173 -2.49 -11.09 -1.16
CA THR A 173 -3.06 -10.40 -2.32
C THR A 173 -3.51 -8.97 -2.03
N ASP A 174 -3.94 -8.63 -0.81
CA ASP A 174 -4.26 -7.24 -0.40
C ASP A 174 -3.00 -6.37 -0.37
N VAL A 175 -1.89 -6.94 0.08
CA VAL A 175 -0.56 -6.28 0.13
C VAL A 175 -0.04 -6.05 -1.28
N LEU A 176 -0.10 -7.05 -2.16
CA LEU A 176 0.30 -6.90 -3.56
C LEU A 176 -0.54 -5.85 -4.28
N PHE A 177 -1.86 -5.88 -4.10
CA PHE A 177 -2.76 -4.88 -4.70
C PHE A 177 -2.46 -3.47 -4.15
N GLY A 178 -2.21 -3.36 -2.84
CA GLY A 178 -1.78 -2.11 -2.20
C GLY A 178 -0.48 -1.57 -2.80
N ALA A 179 0.52 -2.44 -3.03
CA ALA A 179 1.79 -2.04 -3.64
C ALA A 179 1.59 -1.49 -5.06
N VAL A 180 0.81 -2.18 -5.91
CA VAL A 180 0.49 -1.73 -7.28
C VAL A 180 -0.25 -0.40 -7.25
N LEU A 181 -1.28 -0.26 -6.41
CA LEU A 181 -2.02 1.00 -6.24
C LEU A 181 -1.09 2.13 -5.79
N GLY A 182 -0.22 1.85 -4.81
CA GLY A 182 0.74 2.83 -4.30
C GLY A 182 1.70 3.32 -5.38
N ILE A 183 2.27 2.39 -6.16
CA ILE A 183 3.16 2.75 -7.29
C ILE A 183 2.42 3.64 -8.29
N ALA A 184 1.20 3.27 -8.67
CA ALA A 184 0.39 4.07 -9.61
C ALA A 184 0.10 5.48 -9.07
N CYS A 185 -0.30 5.59 -7.79
CA CYS A 185 -0.53 6.87 -7.13
C CYS A 185 0.75 7.72 -7.04
N GLY A 186 1.90 7.10 -6.74
CA GLY A 186 3.20 7.79 -6.69
C GLY A 186 3.61 8.38 -8.04
N VAL A 187 3.48 7.60 -9.12
CA VAL A 187 3.74 8.07 -10.49
C VAL A 187 2.80 9.22 -10.87
N ALA A 188 1.49 9.04 -10.62
CA ALA A 188 0.49 10.06 -10.92
C ALA A 188 0.76 11.37 -10.15
N ALA A 189 1.09 11.29 -8.86
CA ALA A 189 1.38 12.45 -8.04
C ALA A 189 2.59 13.24 -8.55
N VAL A 190 3.67 12.56 -8.93
CA VAL A 190 4.84 13.23 -9.53
C VAL A 190 4.46 13.95 -10.83
N ALA A 191 3.68 13.30 -11.70
CA ALA A 191 3.23 13.90 -12.95
C ALA A 191 2.35 15.14 -12.71
N ILE A 192 1.41 15.07 -11.76
CA ILE A 192 0.51 16.18 -11.39
C ILE A 192 1.32 17.36 -10.85
N VAL A 193 2.21 17.12 -9.88
CA VAL A 193 2.99 18.19 -9.25
C VAL A 193 3.92 18.87 -10.25
N ARG A 194 4.53 18.09 -11.17
CA ARG A 194 5.37 18.66 -12.25
C ARG A 194 4.56 19.57 -13.16
N LYS A 195 3.39 19.15 -13.64
CA LYS A 195 2.51 19.98 -14.49
C LYS A 195 2.07 21.27 -13.78
N ILE A 196 1.75 21.19 -12.48
CA ILE A 196 1.41 22.40 -11.71
C ILE A 196 2.60 23.35 -11.61
N ALA A 197 3.80 22.83 -11.33
CA ALA A 197 5.00 23.65 -11.24
C ALA A 197 5.34 24.36 -12.56
N GLU A 198 5.25 23.64 -13.68
CA GLU A 198 5.44 24.19 -15.04
C GLU A 198 4.39 25.30 -15.35
N ALA A 199 3.13 25.07 -15.05
CA ALA A 199 2.07 26.05 -15.27
C ALA A 199 2.29 27.35 -14.45
N LEU A 200 2.76 27.21 -13.22
CA LEU A 200 3.07 28.36 -12.35
C LEU A 200 4.30 29.15 -12.85
N GLN A 201 5.31 28.46 -13.37
CA GLN A 201 6.49 29.12 -13.97
C GLN A 201 6.12 29.90 -15.24
N ASN A 202 5.32 29.30 -16.13
CA ASN A 202 4.88 29.96 -17.36
C ASN A 202 4.05 31.22 -17.07
N ARG A 203 3.17 31.20 -16.05
CA ARG A 203 2.42 32.38 -15.64
C ARG A 203 3.33 33.50 -15.12
N LYS A 204 4.38 33.18 -14.38
CA LYS A 204 5.34 34.16 -13.88
C LYS A 204 6.22 34.77 -14.96
N ALA A 205 6.45 34.05 -16.06
CA ALA A 205 7.22 34.54 -17.20
C ALA A 205 6.39 35.47 -18.12
N GLN A 206 5.06 35.44 -17.99
CA GLN A 206 4.11 36.26 -18.78
C GLN A 206 3.65 37.53 -18.04
N ALA A 207 3.93 37.61 -16.73
CA ALA A 207 3.61 38.77 -15.86
C ALA A 207 4.80 39.67 -15.68
#